data_18bf241b36cd408881b4801f3145d066
#
_entry.id   18bf241b36cd408881b4801f3145d066
#
_cell.length_a   1.000
_cell.length_b   1.000
_cell.length_c   1.000
_cell.angle_alpha   90.00
_cell.angle_beta   90.00
_cell.angle_gamma   90.00
#
_symmetry.space_group_name_H-M   'P 1'
#
loop_
_entity.id
_entity.type
_entity.pdbx_description
1 polymer ?
#
loop_
_entity_poly.entity_id
_entity_poly.type
_entity_poly.pdbx_seq_one_letter_code
_entity_poly.pdbx_strand_id
1 'polypeptide(L)'
;IRRQRQMCIRDRRNAIGTQTSPPNQVLIGLALFLSLFIMFPVLKEIKQDAYDPYKSGEITMEEAIAEGSRPLKTFMLKQVYEADLDMFMSLADSRGIIDSSEYTSQEDLQNLSLAVVVPSFITSELKRAFLIGFLLYIPFLLIDLIVSSTLMSMGMVMLPPTTISLPFKLMLFIVVDGWNLLFESLIISFR
;
A
#
# COMPACT_ATOMS: atom_id res chain seq x y z
N ILE A 1 1.99 5.57 2.94
CA ILE A 1 1.90 4.17 3.43
C ILE A 1 0.68 4.01 4.35
N ARG A 2 0.48 4.83 5.38
CA ARG A 2 -0.63 4.72 6.35
C ARG A 2 -2.00 4.92 5.69
N ARG A 3 -2.16 5.93 4.82
CA ARG A 3 -3.43 6.21 4.11
C ARG A 3 -3.81 5.12 3.12
N GLN A 4 -2.84 4.55 2.43
CA GLN A 4 -3.06 3.51 1.40
C GLN A 4 -3.59 2.22 2.01
N ARG A 5 -3.03 1.76 3.12
CA ARG A 5 -3.49 0.55 3.82
C ARG A 5 -4.86 0.74 4.43
N GLN A 6 -5.16 1.93 4.94
CA GLN A 6 -6.50 2.27 5.42
C GLN A 6 -7.54 2.23 4.29
N MET A 7 -7.16 2.65 3.08
CA MET A 7 -8.03 2.63 1.90
C MET A 7 -8.38 1.20 1.49
N CYS A 8 -7.40 0.32 1.33
CA CYS A 8 -7.64 -1.10 1.00
C CYS A 8 -8.52 -1.82 2.04
N ILE A 9 -8.31 -1.54 3.33
CA ILE A 9 -9.07 -2.18 4.41
C ILE A 9 -10.50 -1.60 4.51
N ARG A 10 -10.66 -0.31 4.26
CA ARG A 10 -11.97 0.37 4.24
C ARG A 10 -12.82 -0.05 3.04
N ASP A 11 -12.22 -0.19 1.87
CA ASP A 11 -12.91 -0.66 0.66
C ASP A 11 -13.41 -2.10 0.82
N ARG A 12 -12.65 -2.93 1.53
CA ARG A 12 -13.04 -4.29 1.86
C ARG A 12 -14.24 -4.36 2.79
N ARG A 13 -14.29 -3.52 3.83
CA ARG A 13 -15.46 -3.41 4.71
C ARG A 13 -16.73 -3.07 3.92
N ASN A 14 -16.63 -2.13 2.98
CA ASN A 14 -17.73 -1.76 2.10
C ASN A 14 -18.11 -2.92 1.15
N ALA A 15 -17.12 -3.66 0.64
CA ALA A 15 -17.35 -4.81 -0.22
C ALA A 15 -18.08 -5.97 0.49
N ILE A 16 -17.75 -6.22 1.78
CA ILE A 16 -18.40 -7.25 2.59
C ILE A 16 -19.79 -6.78 3.09
N GLY A 17 -20.09 -5.47 3.04
CA GLY A 17 -21.38 -4.92 3.50
C GLY A 17 -21.46 -4.69 5.02
N THR A 18 -20.36 -4.88 5.75
CA THR A 18 -20.28 -4.63 7.20
C THR A 18 -19.90 -3.17 7.46
N GLN A 19 -20.88 -2.26 7.51
CA GLN A 19 -20.63 -0.82 7.60
C GLN A 19 -19.89 -0.37 8.89
N THR A 20 -20.02 -1.11 9.97
CA THR A 20 -19.51 -0.72 11.30
C THR A 20 -18.50 -1.69 11.94
N SER A 21 -18.35 -2.91 11.42
CA SER A 21 -17.46 -3.93 11.98
C SER A 21 -16.43 -4.40 10.94
N PRO A 22 -15.14 -4.50 11.28
CA PRO A 22 -14.49 -4.06 12.51
C PRO A 22 -14.38 -2.52 12.65
N PRO A 23 -14.28 -1.94 13.87
CA PRO A 23 -14.12 -0.50 14.09
C PRO A 23 -12.89 0.07 13.39
N ASN A 24 -12.96 1.34 12.96
CA ASN A 24 -11.85 1.99 12.25
C ASN A 24 -10.54 1.99 13.04
N GLN A 25 -10.62 2.09 14.38
CA GLN A 25 -9.44 2.06 15.24
C GLN A 25 -8.68 0.74 15.16
N VAL A 26 -9.39 -0.39 15.09
CA VAL A 26 -8.78 -1.73 14.91
C VAL A 26 -8.07 -1.81 13.56
N LEU A 27 -8.71 -1.32 12.50
CA LEU A 27 -8.11 -1.30 11.16
C LEU A 27 -6.87 -0.41 11.09
N ILE A 28 -6.92 0.76 11.76
CA ILE A 28 -5.77 1.67 11.87
C ILE A 28 -4.62 1.01 12.64
N GLY A 29 -4.93 0.38 13.77
CA GLY A 29 -3.94 -0.32 14.60
C GLY A 29 -3.26 -1.45 13.82
N LEU A 30 -4.05 -2.26 13.11
CA LEU A 30 -3.55 -3.35 12.28
C LEU A 30 -2.67 -2.83 11.13
N ALA A 31 -3.11 -1.77 10.44
CA ALA A 31 -2.34 -1.14 9.37
C ALA A 31 -1.00 -0.55 9.87
N LEU A 32 -0.99 0.03 11.07
CA LEU A 32 0.23 0.51 11.72
C LEU A 32 1.18 -0.64 12.07
N PHE A 33 0.65 -1.71 12.66
CA PHE A 33 1.44 -2.88 13.00
C PHE A 33 2.09 -3.52 11.76
N LEU A 34 1.30 -3.74 10.69
CA LEU A 34 1.83 -4.25 9.43
C LEU A 34 2.87 -3.29 8.81
N SER A 35 2.65 -1.97 8.91
CA SER A 35 3.61 -0.97 8.43
C SER A 35 4.93 -1.08 9.17
N LEU A 36 4.88 -1.19 10.51
CA LEU A 36 6.06 -1.33 11.33
C LEU A 36 6.77 -2.66 11.05
N PHE A 37 6.02 -3.75 10.89
CA PHE A 37 6.56 -5.07 10.59
C PHE A 37 7.34 -5.08 9.26
N ILE A 38 6.77 -4.49 8.20
CA ILE A 38 7.43 -4.42 6.88
C ILE A 38 8.64 -3.46 6.91
N MET A 39 8.55 -2.36 7.66
CA MET A 39 9.62 -1.38 7.77
C MET A 39 10.72 -1.78 8.77
N PHE A 40 10.52 -2.85 9.53
CA PHE A 40 11.47 -3.26 10.57
C PHE A 40 12.91 -3.47 10.07
N PRO A 41 13.18 -4.17 8.94
CA PRO A 41 14.53 -4.29 8.40
C PRO A 41 15.14 -2.94 8.05
N VAL A 42 14.38 -2.06 7.38
CA VAL A 42 14.85 -0.71 7.00
C VAL A 42 15.17 0.13 8.24
N LEU A 43 14.33 0.06 9.27
CA LEU A 43 14.59 0.75 10.54
C LEU A 43 15.82 0.23 11.26
N LYS A 44 16.10 -1.08 11.14
CA LYS A 44 17.31 -1.68 11.70
C LYS A 44 18.56 -1.19 10.98
N GLU A 45 18.55 -1.11 9.65
CA GLU A 45 19.65 -0.54 8.86
C GLU A 45 19.89 0.94 9.23
N ILE A 46 18.84 1.77 9.26
CA ILE A 46 18.95 3.17 9.68
C ILE A 46 19.58 3.31 11.07
N LYS A 47 19.19 2.42 12.00
CA LYS A 47 19.76 2.44 13.33
C LYS A 47 21.26 2.13 13.30
N GLN A 48 21.68 1.11 12.57
CA GLN A 48 23.06 0.65 12.52
C GLN A 48 23.97 1.62 11.76
N ASP A 49 23.50 2.17 10.64
CA ASP A 49 24.34 2.93 9.71
C ASP A 49 24.33 4.45 10.00
N ALA A 50 23.28 4.95 10.68
CA ALA A 50 23.14 6.37 10.96
C ALA A 50 23.03 6.69 12.46
N TYR A 51 22.09 6.05 13.19
CA TYR A 51 21.81 6.43 14.58
C TYR A 51 22.92 6.04 15.55
N ASP A 52 23.43 4.81 15.49
CA ASP A 52 24.44 4.30 16.40
C ASP A 52 25.79 5.03 16.18
N PRO A 53 26.32 5.27 14.94
CA PRO A 53 27.50 6.07 14.68
C PRO A 53 27.35 7.54 15.09
N TYR A 54 26.17 8.13 14.89
CA TYR A 54 25.88 9.48 15.37
C TYR A 54 25.96 9.57 16.91
N LYS A 55 25.38 8.59 17.59
CA LYS A 55 25.37 8.55 19.05
C LYS A 55 26.77 8.32 19.65
N SER A 56 27.64 7.58 18.96
CA SER A 56 29.05 7.40 19.36
C SER A 56 29.93 8.59 19.04
N GLY A 57 29.42 9.56 18.28
CA GLY A 57 30.17 10.77 17.89
C GLY A 57 31.13 10.55 16.71
N GLU A 58 30.96 9.46 15.97
CA GLU A 58 31.79 9.11 14.79
C GLU A 58 31.40 9.91 13.55
N ILE A 59 30.13 10.28 13.43
CA ILE A 59 29.59 11.05 12.30
C ILE A 59 28.84 12.29 12.80
N THR A 60 28.77 13.30 11.94
CA THR A 60 28.00 14.52 12.18
C THR A 60 26.49 14.30 11.96
N MET A 61 25.67 15.24 12.42
CA MET A 61 24.21 15.18 12.20
C MET A 61 23.84 15.19 10.72
N GLU A 62 24.57 15.93 9.91
CA GLU A 62 24.34 16.02 8.45
C GLU A 62 24.63 14.68 7.77
N GLU A 63 25.76 14.05 8.12
CA GLU A 63 26.12 12.71 7.64
C GLU A 63 25.13 11.65 8.11
N ALA A 64 24.66 11.72 9.36
CA ALA A 64 23.66 10.79 9.88
C ALA A 64 22.32 10.89 9.12
N ILE A 65 21.89 12.10 8.73
CA ILE A 65 20.69 12.29 7.89
C ILE A 65 20.91 11.71 6.49
N ALA A 66 22.08 11.94 5.91
CA ALA A 66 22.43 11.40 4.60
C ALA A 66 22.43 9.86 4.60
N GLU A 67 23.17 9.25 5.53
CA GLU A 67 23.25 7.79 5.67
C GLU A 67 21.89 7.16 6.02
N GLY A 68 21.14 7.75 6.94
CA GLY A 68 19.79 7.27 7.32
C GLY A 68 18.76 7.39 6.19
N SER A 69 18.95 8.30 5.25
CA SER A 69 18.07 8.44 4.10
C SER A 69 18.26 7.35 3.04
N ARG A 70 19.45 6.74 2.94
CA ARG A 70 19.79 5.72 1.92
C ARG A 70 18.93 4.46 2.01
N PRO A 71 18.81 3.76 3.16
CA PRO A 71 17.96 2.57 3.26
C PRO A 71 16.49 2.88 2.93
N LEU A 72 16.00 4.05 3.35
CA LEU A 72 14.65 4.48 3.05
C LEU A 72 14.44 4.71 1.55
N LYS A 73 15.39 5.36 0.88
CA LYS A 73 15.37 5.61 -0.56
C LYS A 73 15.44 4.30 -1.34
N THR A 74 16.34 3.40 -0.95
CA THR A 74 16.45 2.05 -1.54
C THR A 74 15.14 1.27 -1.43
N PHE A 75 14.50 1.30 -0.26
CA PHE A 75 13.20 0.69 -0.06
C PHE A 75 12.13 1.30 -0.97
N MET A 76 12.06 2.62 -1.07
CA MET A 76 11.09 3.29 -1.94
C MET A 76 11.32 2.96 -3.41
N LEU A 77 12.56 3.05 -3.90
CA LEU A 77 12.90 2.77 -5.31
C LEU A 77 12.56 1.34 -5.73
N LYS A 78 12.75 0.34 -4.85
CA LYS A 78 12.34 -1.05 -5.11
C LYS A 78 10.83 -1.23 -5.30
N GLN A 79 10.02 -0.32 -4.78
CA GLN A 79 8.56 -0.39 -4.82
C GLN A 79 7.93 0.50 -5.90
N VAL A 80 8.71 1.37 -6.54
CA VAL A 80 8.21 2.28 -7.58
C VAL A 80 8.09 1.54 -8.92
N TYR A 81 6.99 1.79 -9.64
CA TYR A 81 6.89 1.41 -11.05
C TYR A 81 7.75 2.34 -11.91
N GLU A 82 8.51 1.78 -12.85
CA GLU A 82 9.37 2.53 -13.77
C GLU A 82 8.62 3.69 -14.44
N ALA A 83 7.42 3.42 -14.96
CA ALA A 83 6.59 4.45 -15.59
C ALA A 83 6.23 5.62 -14.67
N ASP A 84 6.08 5.39 -13.36
CA ASP A 84 5.81 6.47 -12.41
C ASP A 84 7.08 7.25 -12.09
N LEU A 85 8.22 6.57 -11.99
CA LEU A 85 9.50 7.20 -11.78
C LEU A 85 9.86 8.11 -12.97
N ASP A 86 9.77 7.59 -14.20
CA ASP A 86 10.04 8.32 -15.43
C ASP A 86 9.15 9.56 -15.58
N MET A 87 7.87 9.43 -15.23
CA MET A 87 6.94 10.56 -15.25
C MET A 87 7.40 11.68 -14.31
N PHE A 88 7.77 11.36 -13.07
CA PHE A 88 8.20 12.37 -12.10
C PHE A 88 9.61 12.89 -12.41
N MET A 89 10.50 12.08 -12.97
CA MET A 89 11.81 12.53 -13.45
C MET A 89 11.66 13.56 -14.59
N SER A 90 10.83 13.26 -15.59
CA SER A 90 10.58 14.19 -16.69
C SER A 90 9.91 15.49 -16.22
N LEU A 91 9.02 15.44 -15.25
CA LEU A 91 8.43 16.63 -14.64
C LEU A 91 9.44 17.45 -13.85
N ALA A 92 10.36 16.81 -13.14
CA ALA A 92 11.39 17.48 -12.37
C ALA A 92 12.45 18.11 -13.29
N ASP A 93 12.80 17.43 -14.39
CA ASP A 93 13.69 17.94 -15.45
C ASP A 93 13.09 19.17 -16.11
N SER A 94 11.83 19.11 -16.51
CA SER A 94 11.11 20.25 -17.11
C SER A 94 11.03 21.49 -16.20
N ARG A 95 11.19 21.31 -14.89
CA ARG A 95 11.24 22.38 -13.89
C ARG A 95 12.65 22.79 -13.48
N GLY A 96 13.67 22.17 -14.05
CA GLY A 96 15.07 22.42 -13.72
C GLY A 96 15.46 22.00 -12.30
N ILE A 97 14.74 21.03 -11.71
CA ILE A 97 15.02 20.47 -10.37
C ILE A 97 16.15 19.43 -10.44
N ILE A 98 16.18 18.67 -11.53
CA ILE A 98 17.20 17.65 -11.82
C ILE A 98 17.55 17.72 -13.30
N ASP A 99 18.70 17.15 -13.68
CA ASP A 99 19.04 16.81 -15.06
C ASP A 99 18.84 15.31 -15.24
N SER A 100 17.82 14.92 -15.99
CA SER A 100 17.45 13.49 -16.15
C SER A 100 18.54 12.68 -16.87
N SER A 101 19.43 13.32 -17.62
CA SER A 101 20.53 12.67 -18.33
C SER A 101 21.62 12.11 -17.40
N GLU A 102 21.70 12.58 -16.16
CA GLU A 102 22.65 12.11 -15.16
C GLU A 102 22.25 10.77 -14.51
N TYR A 103 20.96 10.37 -14.64
CA TYR A 103 20.39 9.20 -13.94
C TYR A 103 20.12 8.06 -14.92
N THR A 104 21.19 7.45 -15.47
CA THR A 104 21.09 6.38 -16.46
C THR A 104 21.29 4.97 -15.86
N SER A 105 21.91 4.86 -14.71
CA SER A 105 22.13 3.58 -14.02
C SER A 105 21.31 3.46 -12.74
N GLN A 106 21.13 2.21 -12.27
CA GLN A 106 20.45 1.96 -10.98
C GLN A 106 21.19 2.56 -9.78
N GLU A 107 22.52 2.71 -9.89
CA GLU A 107 23.34 3.34 -8.86
C GLU A 107 23.09 4.86 -8.82
N ASP A 108 22.93 5.49 -9.98
CA ASP A 108 22.62 6.92 -10.06
C ASP A 108 21.27 7.26 -9.42
N LEU A 109 20.28 6.36 -9.54
CA LEU A 109 18.96 6.53 -8.91
C LEU A 109 19.03 6.65 -7.39
N GLN A 110 20.08 6.10 -6.76
CA GLN A 110 20.29 6.28 -5.32
C GLN A 110 20.62 7.74 -4.94
N ASN A 111 21.15 8.51 -5.89
CA ASN A 111 21.46 9.93 -5.70
C ASN A 111 20.28 10.83 -6.05
N LEU A 112 19.19 10.28 -6.62
CA LEU A 112 18.01 11.03 -7.00
C LEU A 112 17.40 11.76 -5.80
N SER A 113 16.91 12.98 -6.04
CA SER A 113 16.27 13.79 -5.00
C SER A 113 15.02 13.10 -4.42
N LEU A 114 14.86 13.13 -3.10
CA LEU A 114 13.65 12.66 -2.43
C LEU A 114 12.38 13.38 -2.93
N ALA A 115 12.52 14.61 -3.45
CA ALA A 115 11.41 15.35 -4.05
C ALA A 115 10.81 14.64 -5.30
N VAL A 116 11.58 13.77 -5.96
CA VAL A 116 11.13 12.94 -7.08
C VAL A 116 10.73 11.54 -6.60
N VAL A 117 11.55 10.93 -5.76
CA VAL A 117 11.34 9.53 -5.30
C VAL A 117 10.05 9.39 -4.48
N VAL A 118 9.79 10.32 -3.56
CA VAL A 118 8.62 10.23 -2.67
C VAL A 118 7.29 10.30 -3.43
N PRO A 119 7.03 11.26 -4.32
CA PRO A 119 5.77 11.28 -5.06
C PRO A 119 5.64 10.10 -6.03
N SER A 120 6.73 9.65 -6.68
CA SER A 120 6.72 8.45 -7.52
C SER A 120 6.30 7.22 -6.71
N PHE A 121 6.89 7.02 -5.54
CA PHE A 121 6.58 5.94 -4.62
C PHE A 121 5.10 6.00 -4.16
N ILE A 122 4.62 7.18 -3.75
CA ILE A 122 3.23 7.34 -3.30
C ILE A 122 2.26 6.99 -4.43
N THR A 123 2.54 7.41 -5.65
CA THR A 123 1.70 7.13 -6.83
C THR A 123 1.66 5.65 -7.15
N SER A 124 2.80 4.97 -7.16
CA SER A 124 2.91 3.53 -7.40
C SER A 124 2.17 2.73 -6.32
N GLU A 125 2.34 3.11 -5.05
CA GLU A 125 1.64 2.47 -3.94
C GLU A 125 0.11 2.67 -3.99
N LEU A 126 -0.36 3.85 -4.40
CA LEU A 126 -1.79 4.09 -4.62
C LEU A 126 -2.35 3.19 -5.72
N LYS A 127 -1.67 3.09 -6.86
CA LYS A 127 -2.08 2.21 -7.96
C LYS A 127 -2.17 0.74 -7.50
N ARG A 128 -1.15 0.27 -6.78
CA ARG A 128 -1.11 -1.09 -6.22
C ARG A 128 -2.24 -1.33 -5.23
N ALA A 129 -2.50 -0.38 -4.34
CA ALA A 129 -3.58 -0.46 -3.37
C ALA A 129 -4.96 -0.53 -4.04
N PHE A 130 -5.21 0.27 -5.07
CA PHE A 130 -6.43 0.21 -5.85
C PHE A 130 -6.59 -1.12 -6.59
N LEU A 131 -5.52 -1.63 -7.20
CA LEU A 131 -5.55 -2.91 -7.88
C LEU A 131 -5.92 -4.06 -6.92
N ILE A 132 -5.26 -4.13 -5.77
CA ILE A 132 -5.54 -5.15 -4.75
C ILE A 132 -6.99 -5.00 -4.25
N GLY A 133 -7.44 -3.78 -3.96
CA GLY A 133 -8.82 -3.53 -3.53
C GLY A 133 -9.85 -3.96 -4.57
N PHE A 134 -9.59 -3.68 -5.84
CA PHE A 134 -10.45 -4.07 -6.94
C PHE A 134 -10.53 -5.60 -7.09
N LEU A 135 -9.40 -6.29 -7.11
CA LEU A 135 -9.36 -7.76 -7.21
C LEU A 135 -10.11 -8.44 -6.06
N LEU A 136 -9.99 -7.88 -4.85
CA LEU A 136 -10.73 -8.38 -3.69
C LEU A 136 -12.23 -8.09 -3.76
N TYR A 137 -12.64 -7.05 -4.46
CA TYR A 137 -14.05 -6.70 -4.61
C TYR A 137 -14.80 -7.60 -5.59
N ILE A 138 -14.13 -8.12 -6.63
CA ILE A 138 -14.74 -8.93 -7.70
C ILE A 138 -15.59 -10.10 -7.17
N PRO A 139 -15.09 -11.01 -6.30
CA PRO A 139 -15.88 -12.14 -5.84
C PRO A 139 -17.12 -11.71 -5.05
N PHE A 140 -17.06 -10.62 -4.28
CA PHE A 140 -18.20 -10.09 -3.55
C PHE A 140 -19.24 -9.46 -4.47
N LEU A 141 -18.80 -8.80 -5.54
CA LEU A 141 -19.67 -8.25 -6.58
C LEU A 141 -20.42 -9.37 -7.32
N LEU A 142 -19.76 -10.48 -7.61
CA LEU A 142 -20.43 -11.64 -8.23
C LEU A 142 -21.54 -12.21 -7.32
N ILE A 143 -21.31 -12.30 -6.00
CA ILE A 143 -22.35 -12.72 -5.05
C ILE A 143 -23.53 -11.74 -5.09
N ASP A 144 -23.29 -10.44 -5.08
CA ASP A 144 -24.36 -9.43 -5.17
C ASP A 144 -25.17 -9.57 -6.44
N LEU A 145 -24.53 -9.80 -7.60
CA LEU A 145 -25.19 -9.98 -8.88
C LEU A 145 -26.07 -11.25 -8.89
N ILE A 146 -25.55 -12.37 -8.40
CA ILE A 146 -26.30 -13.63 -8.33
C ILE A 146 -27.51 -13.50 -7.42
N VAL A 147 -27.32 -12.95 -6.21
CA VAL A 147 -28.43 -12.76 -5.25
C VAL A 147 -29.46 -11.79 -5.80
N SER A 148 -29.04 -10.66 -6.39
CA SER A 148 -29.94 -9.67 -6.96
C SER A 148 -30.75 -10.25 -8.12
N SER A 149 -30.12 -11.00 -9.03
CA SER A 149 -30.81 -11.59 -10.18
C SER A 149 -31.81 -12.67 -9.76
N THR A 150 -31.47 -13.49 -8.74
CA THR A 150 -32.40 -14.50 -8.21
C THR A 150 -33.60 -13.88 -7.51
N LEU A 151 -33.39 -12.86 -6.66
CA LEU A 151 -34.49 -12.15 -5.99
C LEU A 151 -35.43 -11.47 -6.99
N MET A 152 -34.87 -10.82 -8.02
CA MET A 152 -35.68 -10.19 -9.07
C MET A 152 -36.50 -11.24 -9.87
N SER A 153 -35.92 -12.38 -10.19
CA SER A 153 -36.61 -13.46 -10.91
C SER A 153 -37.77 -14.06 -10.10
N MET A 154 -37.67 -14.05 -8.77
CA MET A 154 -38.71 -14.46 -7.83
C MET A 154 -39.79 -13.39 -7.54
N GLY A 155 -39.65 -12.19 -8.14
CA GLY A 155 -40.56 -11.08 -7.92
C GLY A 155 -40.39 -10.36 -6.57
N MET A 156 -39.33 -10.65 -5.84
CA MET A 156 -39.04 -10.05 -4.53
C MET A 156 -38.32 -8.68 -4.64
N VAL A 157 -38.99 -7.71 -5.29
CA VAL A 157 -38.38 -6.38 -5.57
C VAL A 157 -38.23 -5.52 -4.29
N MET A 158 -39.00 -5.79 -3.24
CA MET A 158 -38.96 -5.01 -1.99
C MET A 158 -37.85 -5.43 -1.00
N LEU A 159 -37.22 -6.57 -1.20
CA LEU A 159 -36.13 -7.01 -0.33
C LEU A 159 -34.79 -6.43 -0.79
N PRO A 160 -34.02 -5.75 0.08
CA PRO A 160 -32.72 -5.22 -0.30
C PRO A 160 -31.72 -6.38 -0.54
N PRO A 161 -31.19 -6.55 -1.77
CA PRO A 161 -30.29 -7.67 -2.11
C PRO A 161 -29.04 -7.72 -1.24
N THR A 162 -28.56 -6.58 -0.80
CA THR A 162 -27.36 -6.45 0.06
C THR A 162 -27.52 -7.14 1.41
N THR A 163 -28.73 -7.15 1.98
CA THR A 163 -29.00 -7.82 3.26
C THR A 163 -28.97 -9.34 3.11
N ILE A 164 -29.44 -9.85 1.97
CA ILE A 164 -29.46 -11.28 1.67
C ILE A 164 -28.08 -11.78 1.25
N SER A 165 -27.29 -10.97 0.54
CA SER A 165 -25.95 -11.35 0.08
C SER A 165 -24.90 -11.34 1.21
N LEU A 166 -25.13 -10.61 2.30
CA LEU A 166 -24.18 -10.46 3.40
C LEU A 166 -23.71 -11.81 4.00
N PRO A 167 -24.59 -12.76 4.40
CA PRO A 167 -24.17 -14.05 4.93
C PRO A 167 -23.31 -14.85 3.95
N PHE A 168 -23.60 -14.81 2.65
CA PHE A 168 -22.84 -15.51 1.62
C PHE A 168 -21.43 -14.91 1.46
N LYS A 169 -21.31 -13.58 1.53
CA LYS A 169 -20.02 -12.88 1.51
C LYS A 169 -19.16 -13.24 2.70
N LEU A 170 -19.75 -13.26 3.91
CA LEU A 170 -19.04 -13.65 5.12
C LEU A 170 -18.59 -15.10 5.06
N MET A 171 -19.48 -16.00 4.60
CA MET A 171 -19.14 -17.42 4.45
C MET A 171 -18.01 -17.63 3.43
N LEU A 172 -18.06 -16.97 2.28
CA LEU A 172 -16.97 -17.01 1.29
C LEU A 172 -15.64 -16.54 1.93
N PHE A 173 -15.65 -15.42 2.62
CA PHE A 173 -14.45 -14.84 3.23
C PHE A 173 -13.83 -15.78 4.29
N ILE A 174 -14.66 -16.47 5.06
CA ILE A 174 -14.21 -17.46 6.07
C ILE A 174 -13.66 -18.72 5.38
N VAL A 175 -14.37 -19.26 4.38
CA VAL A 175 -13.96 -20.50 3.69
C VAL A 175 -12.63 -20.35 2.96
N VAL A 176 -12.36 -19.21 2.37
CA VAL A 176 -11.07 -18.95 1.66
C VAL A 176 -9.97 -18.44 2.60
N ASP A 177 -10.22 -18.40 3.93
CA ASP A 177 -9.29 -17.78 4.90
C ASP A 177 -8.83 -16.38 4.45
N GLY A 178 -9.78 -15.52 4.17
CA GLY A 178 -9.58 -14.24 3.52
C GLY A 178 -8.63 -13.29 4.27
N TRP A 179 -8.51 -13.41 5.60
CA TRP A 179 -7.54 -12.62 6.37
C TRP A 179 -6.10 -13.04 6.11
N ASN A 180 -5.84 -14.34 6.07
CA ASN A 180 -4.51 -14.88 5.84
C ASN A 180 -4.01 -14.54 4.43
N LEU A 181 -4.84 -14.84 3.41
CA LEU A 181 -4.56 -14.47 2.03
C LEU A 181 -4.25 -12.98 1.85
N LEU A 182 -4.96 -12.14 2.61
CA LEU A 182 -4.75 -10.71 2.56
C LEU A 182 -3.40 -10.30 3.12
N PHE A 183 -3.10 -10.73 4.34
CA PHE A 183 -1.85 -10.34 4.99
C PHE A 183 -0.66 -10.90 4.23
N GLU A 184 -0.75 -12.14 3.77
CA GLU A 184 0.27 -12.74 2.93
C GLU A 184 0.50 -11.95 1.64
N SER A 185 -0.56 -11.62 0.90
CA SER A 185 -0.48 -10.82 -0.31
C SER A 185 0.12 -9.43 -0.07
N LEU A 186 -0.26 -8.78 1.04
CA LEU A 186 0.28 -7.47 1.41
C LEU A 186 1.76 -7.54 1.79
N ILE A 187 2.19 -8.55 2.53
CA ILE A 187 3.58 -8.71 2.96
C ILE A 187 4.48 -9.07 1.77
N ILE A 188 4.03 -9.99 0.92
CA ILE A 188 4.78 -10.42 -0.27
C ILE A 188 4.92 -9.27 -1.28
N SER A 189 3.92 -8.39 -1.38
CA SER A 189 3.95 -7.22 -2.27
C SER A 189 5.10 -6.24 -1.95
N PHE A 190 5.68 -6.30 -0.75
CA PHE A 190 6.79 -5.45 -0.30
C PHE A 190 8.15 -6.16 -0.23
N ARG A 191 8.32 -7.23 -0.99
CA ARG A 191 9.56 -8.01 -1.02
C ARG A 191 10.54 -7.55 -2.08
#